data_3402b30c9eda733235f2404a808e337d
#
_entry.id   3402b30c9eda733235f2404a808e337d
#
_cell.length_a   1.000
_cell.length_b   1.000
_cell.length_c   1.000
_cell.angle_alpha   90.00
_cell.angle_beta   90.00
_cell.angle_gamma   90.00
#
_symmetry.space_group_name_H-M   'P 1'
#
loop_
_entity.id
_entity.type
_entity.pdbx_description
1 polymer ?
#
loop_
_entity_poly.entity_id
_entity_poly.type
_entity_poly.pdbx_seq_one_letter_code
_entity_poly.pdbx_strand_id
1 'polypeptide(L)'
;MLPQCDVIDRDGIIKEHNINAKLINLKWNEIINGKKTLIESTNNSYEITQDGTNKGQIKVKKNAALLHPITLDFYAEYLDSRTNQIIVFKRTKLVKCINATDANPLLTLDSESTHLWNPWEDAAQQIITAKLMVGETDYTGDTAKRKFFWYKLRENGTLTLAGSDELDMDIISANDNVLVVDRDMMGEKQTYVCKATFSPTGSPAASPTDADSSATTTIVRRLPPFDYDIINIPNRIAPGTTVVQPKVIVFGPKGIISNAMQELRATWYKDNTVIGTGESPKLSAVDVTSGLLGVEVVDKGNYKLLAVTDEKIITTNDGKAIITK
;
A
#
# COMPACT_ATOMS: atom_id res chain seq x y z
N MET A 1 5.38 14.87 22.23
CA MET A 1 5.11 14.04 21.03
C MET A 1 6.26 14.22 20.05
N LEU A 2 6.76 13.15 19.46
CA LEU A 2 7.89 13.10 18.54
C LEU A 2 7.48 12.45 17.20
N PRO A 3 6.63 13.08 16.37
CA PRO A 3 6.34 12.57 15.05
C PRO A 3 7.59 12.46 14.19
N GLN A 4 7.72 11.36 13.47
CA GLN A 4 8.79 11.11 12.53
C GLN A 4 8.19 10.60 11.24
N CYS A 5 8.78 10.97 10.12
CA CYS A 5 8.48 10.40 8.82
C CYS A 5 9.73 9.64 8.36
N ASP A 6 9.67 8.30 8.42
CA ASP A 6 10.73 7.46 7.90
C ASP A 6 10.56 7.29 6.40
N VAL A 7 11.60 7.68 5.67
CA VAL A 7 11.68 7.44 4.22
C VAL A 7 12.52 6.19 4.01
N ILE A 8 11.89 5.16 3.47
CA ILE A 8 12.46 3.83 3.36
C ILE A 8 12.57 3.46 1.89
N ASP A 9 13.74 2.97 1.49
CA ASP A 9 13.92 2.31 0.21
C ASP A 9 13.42 0.85 0.32
N ARG A 10 12.20 0.61 -0.19
CA ARG A 10 11.60 -0.73 -0.19
C ARG A 10 12.16 -1.64 -1.27
N ASP A 11 12.69 -1.07 -2.33
CA ASP A 11 13.22 -1.81 -3.47
C ASP A 11 14.63 -2.39 -3.16
N GLY A 12 15.19 -2.04 -2.00
CA GLY A 12 16.49 -2.55 -1.53
C GLY A 12 17.69 -2.08 -2.36
N ILE A 13 17.53 -0.97 -3.08
CA ILE A 13 18.56 -0.38 -3.94
C ILE A 13 19.60 0.34 -3.11
N ILE A 14 19.18 0.94 -1.99
CA ILE A 14 20.05 1.66 -1.06
C ILE A 14 20.27 0.76 0.16
N LYS A 15 21.53 0.48 0.45
CA LYS A 15 21.94 -0.45 1.50
C LYS A 15 21.39 -0.12 2.89
N GLU A 16 21.22 1.16 3.19
CA GLU A 16 20.81 1.65 4.50
C GLU A 16 19.31 1.56 4.77
N HIS A 17 18.49 1.13 3.83
CA HIS A 17 17.01 1.09 3.89
C HIS A 17 16.35 2.41 4.32
N ASN A 18 16.74 2.98 5.47
CA ASN A 18 16.29 4.30 5.91
C ASN A 18 17.20 5.38 5.28
N ILE A 19 16.61 6.23 4.46
CA ILE A 19 17.34 7.27 3.72
C ILE A 19 17.17 8.68 4.30
N ASN A 20 16.62 8.81 5.50
CA ASN A 20 16.37 10.13 6.11
C ASN A 20 17.60 11.03 6.14
N ALA A 21 18.78 10.47 6.45
CA ALA A 21 20.04 11.23 6.47
C ALA A 21 20.39 11.88 5.12
N LYS A 22 19.91 11.30 4.01
CA LYS A 22 20.19 11.76 2.63
C LYS A 22 19.12 12.72 2.09
N LEU A 23 18.06 13.00 2.86
CA LEU A 23 16.99 13.91 2.43
C LEU A 23 17.52 15.35 2.32
N ILE A 24 17.03 16.06 1.29
CA ILE A 24 17.30 17.47 1.03
C ILE A 24 15.98 18.25 1.03
N ASN A 25 16.05 19.57 1.14
CA ASN A 25 14.90 20.48 1.11
C ASN A 25 13.78 20.09 2.09
N LEU A 26 14.16 19.51 3.24
CA LEU A 26 13.23 19.06 4.26
C LEU A 26 12.53 20.26 4.91
N LYS A 27 11.19 20.18 4.98
CA LYS A 27 10.34 21.21 5.56
C LYS A 27 9.18 20.58 6.34
N TRP A 28 8.84 21.22 7.43
CA TRP A 28 7.61 20.98 8.14
C TRP A 28 6.73 22.23 8.09
N ASN A 29 5.45 22.05 7.84
CA ASN A 29 4.47 23.12 7.97
C ASN A 29 3.46 22.74 9.05
N GLU A 30 2.98 23.74 9.73
CA GLU A 30 1.84 23.69 10.63
C GLU A 30 0.59 24.15 9.89
N ILE A 31 -0.50 23.40 9.98
CA ILE A 31 -1.79 23.78 9.44
C ILE A 31 -2.79 23.85 10.60
N ILE A 32 -3.29 25.04 10.88
CA ILE A 32 -4.33 25.31 11.87
C ILE A 32 -5.45 26.07 11.18
N ASN A 33 -6.69 25.60 11.29
CA ASN A 33 -7.86 26.21 10.66
C ASN A 33 -7.66 26.47 9.15
N GLY A 34 -6.99 25.55 8.46
CA GLY A 34 -6.70 25.66 7.02
C GLY A 34 -5.54 26.58 6.66
N LYS A 35 -4.99 27.34 7.61
CA LYS A 35 -3.83 28.20 7.37
C LYS A 35 -2.54 27.41 7.51
N LYS A 36 -1.78 27.30 6.42
CA LYS A 36 -0.48 26.64 6.35
C LYS A 36 0.64 27.64 6.66
N THR A 37 1.50 27.30 7.63
CA THR A 37 2.65 28.12 8.06
C THR A 37 3.90 27.26 8.13
N LEU A 38 5.01 27.72 7.53
CA LEU A 38 6.30 27.04 7.62
C LEU A 38 6.80 27.08 9.06
N ILE A 39 7.30 25.94 9.55
CA ILE A 39 7.95 25.83 10.87
C ILE A 39 9.43 26.16 10.68
N GLU A 40 9.81 27.37 11.05
CA GLU A 40 11.19 27.83 11.01
C GLU A 40 12.02 27.23 12.16
N SER A 41 13.33 27.11 11.97
CA SER A 41 14.26 26.59 12.99
C SER A 41 14.30 27.41 14.28
N THR A 42 13.87 28.67 14.21
CA THR A 42 13.77 29.60 15.34
C THR A 42 12.45 29.44 16.12
N ASN A 43 11.55 28.59 15.69
CA ASN A 43 10.25 28.40 16.33
C ASN A 43 10.38 27.60 17.63
N ASN A 44 10.24 28.25 18.78
CA ASN A 44 10.37 27.63 20.10
C ASN A 44 9.31 26.55 20.41
N SER A 45 8.22 26.50 19.67
CA SER A 45 7.16 25.50 19.84
C SER A 45 7.49 24.15 19.19
N TYR A 46 8.54 24.11 18.40
CA TYR A 46 8.99 22.92 17.67
C TYR A 46 10.51 22.76 17.72
N GLU A 47 10.94 21.53 17.58
CA GLU A 47 12.36 21.19 17.41
C GLU A 47 12.46 20.12 16.33
N ILE A 48 13.23 20.40 15.28
CA ILE A 48 13.37 19.51 14.12
C ILE A 48 14.80 18.95 14.12
N THR A 49 14.91 17.63 14.12
CA THR A 49 16.21 16.94 14.01
C THR A 49 16.78 17.15 12.60
N GLN A 50 18.00 17.67 12.53
CA GLN A 50 18.61 18.07 11.26
C GLN A 50 19.47 16.98 10.61
N ASP A 51 19.94 16.00 11.38
CA ASP A 51 20.95 15.04 10.94
C ASP A 51 20.61 13.58 11.36
N GLY A 52 21.36 12.65 10.76
CA GLY A 52 21.30 11.22 11.09
C GLY A 52 20.03 10.52 10.58
N THR A 53 19.81 9.29 11.05
CA THR A 53 18.66 8.45 10.68
C THR A 53 17.31 9.03 11.15
N ASN A 54 17.35 9.92 12.14
CA ASN A 54 16.17 10.63 12.66
C ASN A 54 15.99 12.01 12.03
N LYS A 55 16.74 12.35 10.98
CA LYS A 55 16.57 13.61 10.26
C LYS A 55 15.10 13.79 9.84
N GLY A 56 14.53 14.95 10.18
CA GLY A 56 13.13 15.24 9.93
C GLY A 56 12.19 14.84 11.06
N GLN A 57 12.65 14.20 12.14
CA GLN A 57 11.84 14.04 13.34
C GLN A 57 11.52 15.43 13.90
N ILE A 58 10.25 15.66 14.25
CA ILE A 58 9.79 16.92 14.83
C ILE A 58 9.30 16.70 16.27
N LYS A 59 9.84 17.45 17.21
CA LYS A 59 9.34 17.47 18.59
C LYS A 59 8.36 18.63 18.77
N VAL A 60 7.12 18.31 19.09
CA VAL A 60 6.07 19.29 19.38
C VAL A 60 6.16 19.66 20.85
N LYS A 61 6.46 20.93 21.14
CA LYS A 61 6.65 21.49 22.51
C LYS A 61 5.44 22.31 22.98
N LYS A 62 4.41 22.47 22.14
CA LYS A 62 3.17 23.15 22.49
C LYS A 62 1.98 22.19 22.53
N ASN A 63 0.92 22.55 23.22
CA ASN A 63 -0.34 21.84 23.17
C ASN A 63 -1.17 22.30 21.97
N ALA A 64 -1.88 21.37 21.34
CA ALA A 64 -2.94 21.71 20.41
C ALA A 64 -4.15 22.25 21.20
N ALA A 65 -4.84 23.26 20.67
CA ALA A 65 -6.10 23.71 21.29
C ALA A 65 -7.20 22.67 21.04
N LEU A 66 -8.13 22.51 21.97
CA LEU A 66 -9.17 21.49 21.96
C LEU A 66 -9.98 21.48 20.64
N LEU A 67 -10.35 22.67 20.15
CA LEU A 67 -11.15 22.83 18.93
C LEU A 67 -10.30 23.12 17.68
N HIS A 68 -8.99 23.21 17.82
CA HIS A 68 -8.09 23.58 16.72
C HIS A 68 -6.91 22.60 16.66
N PRO A 69 -7.13 21.38 16.13
CA PRO A 69 -6.06 20.42 15.97
C PRO A 69 -4.98 20.98 15.02
N ILE A 70 -3.74 20.57 15.25
CA ILE A 70 -2.61 20.95 14.42
C ILE A 70 -2.40 19.83 13.40
N THR A 71 -2.46 20.14 12.12
CA THR A 71 -1.95 19.21 11.09
C THR A 71 -0.50 19.58 10.80
N LEU A 72 0.40 18.64 11.02
CA LEU A 72 1.80 18.75 10.60
C LEU A 72 1.92 18.18 9.18
N ASP A 73 2.49 18.97 8.29
CA ASP A 73 2.68 18.61 6.88
C ASP A 73 4.18 18.53 6.58
N PHE A 74 4.66 17.32 6.31
CA PHE A 74 6.04 16.98 5.99
C PHE A 74 6.27 17.07 4.50
N TYR A 75 7.39 17.67 4.11
CA TYR A 75 7.92 17.68 2.77
C TYR A 75 9.42 17.42 2.82
N ALA A 76 9.91 16.56 1.95
CA ALA A 76 11.34 16.36 1.73
C ALA A 76 11.60 15.88 0.30
N GLU A 77 12.83 16.00 -0.13
CA GLU A 77 13.32 15.55 -1.42
C GLU A 77 14.53 14.62 -1.25
N TYR A 78 14.69 13.72 -2.21
CA TYR A 78 15.84 12.85 -2.33
C TYR A 78 16.36 12.90 -3.78
N LEU A 79 17.64 13.14 -3.96
CA LEU A 79 18.26 13.05 -5.27
C LEU A 79 18.75 11.61 -5.50
N ASP A 80 18.09 10.89 -6.40
CA ASP A 80 18.59 9.58 -6.84
C ASP A 80 19.79 9.76 -7.75
N SER A 81 20.97 9.43 -7.22
CA SER A 81 22.25 9.61 -7.93
C SER A 81 22.40 8.76 -9.19
N ARG A 82 21.56 7.72 -9.38
CA ARG A 82 21.58 6.83 -10.54
C ARG A 82 20.83 7.43 -11.72
N THR A 83 19.69 8.03 -11.45
CA THR A 83 18.82 8.61 -12.47
C THR A 83 18.95 10.11 -12.58
N ASN A 84 19.63 10.73 -11.63
CA ASN A 84 19.73 12.18 -11.44
C ASN A 84 18.34 12.86 -11.31
N GLN A 85 17.35 12.12 -10.81
CA GLN A 85 16.00 12.60 -10.60
C GLN A 85 15.76 12.96 -9.13
N ILE A 86 14.92 13.96 -8.91
CA ILE A 86 14.47 14.35 -7.57
C ILE A 86 13.17 13.63 -7.26
N ILE A 87 13.18 12.84 -6.20
CA ILE A 87 12.00 12.16 -5.66
C ILE A 87 11.44 12.99 -4.51
N VAL A 88 10.14 13.30 -4.55
CA VAL A 88 9.46 14.15 -3.56
C VAL A 88 8.64 13.30 -2.61
N PHE A 89 8.81 13.53 -1.30
CA PHE A 89 8.05 12.88 -0.24
C PHE A 89 7.15 13.90 0.47
N LYS A 90 5.88 13.52 0.65
CA LYS A 90 4.90 14.33 1.38
C LYS A 90 4.10 13.45 2.33
N ARG A 91 3.92 13.90 3.57
CA ARG A 91 3.10 13.21 4.58
C ARG A 91 2.47 14.23 5.52
N THR A 92 1.31 13.87 6.04
CA THR A 92 0.62 14.68 7.05
C THR A 92 0.42 13.91 8.34
N LYS A 93 0.47 14.59 9.47
CA LYS A 93 0.17 14.05 10.79
C LYS A 93 -0.73 15.00 11.56
N LEU A 94 -1.87 14.50 12.01
CA LEU A 94 -2.78 15.25 12.87
C LEU A 94 -2.34 15.16 14.33
N VAL A 95 -2.22 16.30 14.99
CA VAL A 95 -1.95 16.44 16.42
C VAL A 95 -3.20 17.02 17.07
N LYS A 96 -3.89 16.22 17.89
CA LYS A 96 -5.09 16.65 18.63
C LYS A 96 -4.72 16.92 20.08
N CYS A 97 -5.44 17.83 20.70
CA CYS A 97 -5.44 18.00 22.16
C CYS A 97 -6.23 16.85 22.80
N ILE A 98 -5.69 16.27 23.86
CA ILE A 98 -6.40 15.34 24.73
C ILE A 98 -6.53 16.05 26.06
N ASN A 99 -7.77 16.36 26.47
CA ASN A 99 -8.03 16.89 27.79
C ASN A 99 -8.23 15.70 28.75
N ALA A 100 -7.52 15.68 29.86
CA ALA A 100 -7.56 14.55 30.80
C ALA A 100 -8.95 14.31 31.41
N THR A 101 -9.80 15.35 31.45
CA THR A 101 -11.17 15.30 32.00
C THR A 101 -12.25 15.01 30.94
N ASP A 102 -11.99 15.38 29.66
CA ASP A 102 -12.92 15.19 28.54
C ASP A 102 -12.18 14.54 27.36
N ALA A 103 -11.41 13.53 27.65
CA ALA A 103 -10.59 12.87 26.64
C ALA A 103 -11.48 12.21 25.58
N ASN A 104 -11.45 12.76 24.36
CA ASN A 104 -12.07 12.09 23.21
C ASN A 104 -11.33 10.78 22.91
N PRO A 105 -12.05 9.74 22.57
CA PRO A 105 -11.44 8.50 22.13
C PRO A 105 -10.50 8.74 20.95
N LEU A 106 -9.29 8.18 21.00
CA LEU A 106 -8.30 8.19 19.93
C LEU A 106 -8.17 6.78 19.37
N LEU A 107 -8.58 6.60 18.13
CA LEU A 107 -8.41 5.36 17.38
C LEU A 107 -7.14 5.42 16.56
N THR A 108 -6.32 4.39 16.65
CA THR A 108 -5.11 4.21 15.84
C THR A 108 -5.07 2.81 15.25
N LEU A 109 -4.37 2.64 14.12
CA LEU A 109 -4.06 1.34 13.53
C LEU A 109 -2.58 1.05 13.70
N ASP A 110 -2.24 -0.23 13.79
CA ASP A 110 -0.85 -0.71 13.79
C ASP A 110 -0.19 -0.62 12.40
N SER A 111 -1.01 -0.46 11.35
CA SER A 111 -0.54 -0.26 9.99
C SER A 111 -0.26 1.22 9.68
N GLU A 112 0.61 1.46 8.72
CA GLU A 112 0.83 2.79 8.14
C GLU A 112 -0.44 3.34 7.48
N SER A 113 -0.57 4.67 7.42
CA SER A 113 -1.70 5.32 6.72
C SER A 113 -1.73 5.00 5.22
N THR A 114 -0.58 4.69 4.65
CA THR A 114 -0.44 4.12 3.29
C THR A 114 0.63 3.05 3.33
N HIS A 115 0.23 1.83 3.03
CA HIS A 115 1.09 0.67 2.97
C HIS A 115 1.33 0.27 1.51
N LEU A 116 2.59 0.19 1.10
CA LEU A 116 2.95 -0.31 -0.23
C LEU A 116 3.15 -1.83 -0.13
N TRP A 117 2.43 -2.57 -0.94
CA TRP A 117 2.52 -4.01 -1.02
C TRP A 117 3.24 -4.45 -2.30
N ASN A 118 4.31 -5.20 -2.12
CA ASN A 118 5.04 -5.84 -3.21
C ASN A 118 4.64 -7.32 -3.31
N PRO A 119 3.86 -7.74 -4.32
CA PRO A 119 3.38 -9.12 -4.44
C PRO A 119 4.50 -10.16 -4.69
N TRP A 120 5.70 -9.73 -5.07
CA TRP A 120 6.84 -10.65 -5.23
C TRP A 120 7.52 -11.05 -3.92
N GLU A 121 7.43 -10.21 -2.89
CA GLU A 121 8.17 -10.37 -1.64
C GLU A 121 7.28 -10.46 -0.41
N ASP A 122 6.17 -9.72 -0.42
CA ASP A 122 5.28 -9.63 0.74
C ASP A 122 4.20 -10.71 0.70
N ALA A 123 3.77 -11.17 1.86
CA ALA A 123 2.64 -12.10 1.96
C ALA A 123 1.35 -11.47 1.38
N ALA A 124 0.48 -12.28 0.80
CA ALA A 124 -0.84 -11.80 0.35
C ALA A 124 -1.73 -11.38 1.53
N GLN A 125 -1.70 -12.13 2.62
CA GLN A 125 -2.49 -11.84 3.81
C GLN A 125 -1.86 -10.74 4.66
N GLN A 126 -2.67 -9.79 5.12
CA GLN A 126 -2.28 -8.76 6.09
C GLN A 126 -3.29 -8.70 7.23
N ILE A 127 -2.77 -8.59 8.45
CA ILE A 127 -3.55 -8.33 9.66
C ILE A 127 -3.40 -6.85 10.00
N ILE A 128 -4.52 -6.19 10.28
CA ILE A 128 -4.58 -4.78 10.68
C ILE A 128 -5.29 -4.74 12.03
N THR A 129 -4.63 -4.18 13.05
CA THR A 129 -5.16 -4.12 14.40
C THR A 129 -5.45 -2.68 14.79
N ALA A 130 -6.65 -2.45 15.29
CA ALA A 130 -7.06 -1.16 15.82
C ALA A 130 -6.82 -1.09 17.34
N LYS A 131 -6.41 0.08 17.82
CA LYS A 131 -6.21 0.41 19.22
C LYS A 131 -6.99 1.65 19.59
N LEU A 132 -7.76 1.57 20.70
CA LEU A 132 -8.56 2.68 21.21
C LEU A 132 -8.00 3.18 22.54
N MET A 133 -7.57 4.44 22.54
CA MET A 133 -7.09 5.14 23.73
C MET A 133 -8.06 6.26 24.13
N VAL A 134 -8.31 6.41 25.41
CA VAL A 134 -9.04 7.56 25.97
C VAL A 134 -8.18 8.17 27.07
N GLY A 135 -7.59 9.33 26.77
CA GLY A 135 -6.49 9.85 27.57
C GLY A 135 -5.29 8.91 27.53
N GLU A 136 -4.83 8.48 28.71
CA GLU A 136 -3.72 7.53 28.86
C GLU A 136 -4.18 6.06 29.00
N THR A 137 -5.49 5.84 29.02
CA THR A 137 -6.07 4.50 29.27
C THR A 137 -6.34 3.79 27.96
N ASP A 138 -5.87 2.55 27.85
CA ASP A 138 -6.14 1.64 26.74
C ASP A 138 -7.46 0.90 26.97
N TYR A 139 -8.46 1.18 26.13
CA TYR A 139 -9.76 0.52 26.16
C TYR A 139 -9.92 -0.55 25.08
N THR A 140 -8.87 -0.88 24.35
CA THR A 140 -8.94 -1.87 23.26
C THR A 140 -9.50 -3.22 23.72
N GLY A 141 -9.20 -3.67 24.93
CA GLY A 141 -9.70 -4.91 25.51
C GLY A 141 -11.07 -4.81 26.20
N ASP A 142 -11.60 -3.61 26.49
CA ASP A 142 -12.83 -3.41 27.26
C ASP A 142 -14.08 -3.41 26.34
N THR A 143 -14.55 -4.61 25.97
CA THR A 143 -15.69 -4.80 25.09
C THR A 143 -17.02 -4.28 25.63
N ALA A 144 -17.11 -4.04 26.96
CA ALA A 144 -18.30 -3.46 27.57
C ALA A 144 -18.44 -1.97 27.27
N LYS A 145 -17.31 -1.28 27.03
CA LYS A 145 -17.27 0.17 26.85
C LYS A 145 -17.01 0.61 25.42
N ARG A 146 -16.64 -0.29 24.51
CA ARG A 146 -16.29 0.06 23.13
C ARG A 146 -16.81 -0.96 22.13
N LYS A 147 -16.98 -0.51 20.86
CA LYS A 147 -17.20 -1.37 19.70
C LYS A 147 -16.38 -0.86 18.54
N PHE A 148 -15.82 -1.77 17.73
CA PHE A 148 -15.13 -1.46 16.50
C PHE A 148 -15.98 -1.84 15.31
N PHE A 149 -15.85 -1.06 14.22
CA PHE A 149 -16.56 -1.24 12.97
C PHE A 149 -15.57 -1.02 11.83
N TRP A 150 -15.38 -2.04 11.01
CA TRP A 150 -14.52 -1.97 9.85
C TRP A 150 -15.32 -1.69 8.61
N TYR A 151 -14.81 -0.76 7.80
CA TYR A 151 -15.42 -0.35 6.55
C TYR A 151 -14.41 -0.43 5.42
N LYS A 152 -14.93 -0.70 4.22
CA LYS A 152 -14.23 -0.60 2.96
C LYS A 152 -14.68 0.67 2.25
N LEU A 153 -13.74 1.49 1.79
CA LEU A 153 -14.04 2.65 0.97
C LEU A 153 -14.18 2.20 -0.48
N ARG A 154 -15.36 2.37 -1.05
CA ARG A 154 -15.66 2.06 -2.44
C ARG A 154 -15.14 3.15 -3.37
N GLU A 155 -14.97 2.84 -4.65
CA GLU A 155 -14.50 3.79 -5.67
C GLU A 155 -15.39 5.03 -5.80
N ASN A 156 -16.69 4.88 -5.57
CA ASN A 156 -17.64 5.99 -5.55
C ASN A 156 -17.56 6.88 -4.28
N GLY A 157 -16.61 6.61 -3.38
CA GLY A 157 -16.42 7.34 -2.13
C GLY A 157 -17.32 6.92 -0.97
N THR A 158 -18.19 5.91 -1.14
CA THR A 158 -19.03 5.42 -0.05
C THR A 158 -18.28 4.43 0.84
N LEU A 159 -18.61 4.44 2.16
CA LEU A 159 -18.14 3.44 3.11
C LEU A 159 -19.17 2.34 3.25
N THR A 160 -18.78 1.10 2.99
CA THR A 160 -19.59 -0.10 3.24
C THR A 160 -18.97 -0.93 4.35
N LEU A 161 -19.76 -1.59 5.17
CA LEU A 161 -19.26 -2.49 6.22
C LEU A 161 -18.39 -3.59 5.59
N ALA A 162 -17.18 -3.78 6.07
CA ALA A 162 -16.24 -4.74 5.51
C ALA A 162 -16.78 -6.18 5.63
N GLY A 163 -16.80 -6.89 4.49
CA GLY A 163 -17.31 -8.24 4.41
C GLY A 163 -18.85 -8.33 4.37
N SER A 164 -19.56 -7.20 4.21
CA SER A 164 -21.03 -7.21 4.06
C SER A 164 -21.50 -7.47 2.63
N ASP A 165 -20.58 -7.37 1.66
CA ASP A 165 -20.85 -7.60 0.24
C ASP A 165 -20.16 -8.89 -0.20
N GLU A 166 -20.82 -9.73 -0.96
CA GLU A 166 -20.26 -10.96 -1.53
C GLU A 166 -19.05 -10.70 -2.44
N LEU A 167 -18.90 -9.47 -2.94
CA LEU A 167 -17.76 -9.01 -3.72
C LEU A 167 -16.58 -8.50 -2.87
N ASP A 168 -16.70 -8.49 -1.55
CA ASP A 168 -15.61 -8.15 -0.63
C ASP A 168 -14.62 -9.32 -0.46
N MET A 169 -14.12 -9.84 -1.58
CA MET A 169 -13.24 -11.01 -1.63
C MET A 169 -11.88 -10.76 -0.97
N ASP A 170 -11.50 -9.51 -0.85
CA ASP A 170 -10.31 -9.04 -0.13
C ASP A 170 -10.47 -9.08 1.40
N ILE A 171 -11.69 -9.28 1.92
CA ILE A 171 -11.94 -9.36 3.35
C ILE A 171 -11.99 -10.83 3.78
N ILE A 172 -10.96 -11.29 4.50
CA ILE A 172 -10.94 -12.62 5.10
C ILE A 172 -11.78 -12.64 6.37
N SER A 173 -11.59 -11.63 7.22
CA SER A 173 -12.40 -11.44 8.43
C SER A 173 -12.34 -10.01 8.94
N ALA A 174 -13.41 -9.54 9.56
CA ALA A 174 -13.51 -8.28 10.26
C ALA A 174 -14.12 -8.55 11.65
N ASN A 175 -13.27 -8.85 12.62
CA ASN A 175 -13.68 -9.21 13.96
C ASN A 175 -13.13 -8.24 14.99
N ASP A 176 -14.05 -7.54 15.68
CA ASP A 176 -13.70 -6.63 16.75
C ASP A 176 -12.62 -5.62 16.30
N ASN A 177 -11.49 -5.53 16.99
CA ASN A 177 -10.40 -4.62 16.66
C ASN A 177 -9.44 -5.14 15.56
N VAL A 178 -9.74 -6.28 14.95
CA VAL A 178 -8.87 -6.92 13.93
C VAL A 178 -9.57 -7.04 12.60
N LEU A 179 -8.90 -6.55 11.55
CA LEU A 179 -9.24 -6.78 10.15
C LEU A 179 -8.15 -7.63 9.51
N VAL A 180 -8.56 -8.71 8.84
CA VAL A 180 -7.66 -9.57 8.06
C VAL A 180 -8.05 -9.46 6.60
N VAL A 181 -7.10 -9.07 5.77
CA VAL A 181 -7.32 -8.85 4.33
C VAL A 181 -6.42 -9.75 3.48
N ASP A 182 -6.93 -10.12 2.31
CA ASP A 182 -6.16 -10.74 1.23
C ASP A 182 -5.82 -9.68 0.18
N ARG A 183 -4.56 -9.27 0.14
CA ARG A 183 -4.09 -8.22 -0.75
C ARG A 183 -4.11 -8.62 -2.23
N ASP A 184 -4.05 -9.92 -2.52
CA ASP A 184 -4.21 -10.43 -3.87
C ASP A 184 -5.62 -10.18 -4.45
N MET A 185 -6.60 -9.95 -3.59
CA MET A 185 -8.01 -9.77 -3.95
C MET A 185 -8.48 -8.31 -3.91
N MET A 186 -7.63 -7.37 -3.48
CA MET A 186 -8.06 -5.98 -3.27
C MET A 186 -8.02 -5.08 -4.51
N GLY A 187 -7.49 -5.54 -5.66
CA GLY A 187 -7.18 -4.69 -6.81
C GLY A 187 -5.85 -3.93 -6.63
N GLU A 188 -5.67 -2.83 -7.36
CA GLU A 188 -4.43 -2.02 -7.30
C GLU A 188 -4.31 -1.19 -6.03
N LYS A 189 -5.44 -0.81 -5.46
CA LYS A 189 -5.51 0.06 -4.29
C LYS A 189 -6.80 -0.18 -3.54
N GLN A 190 -6.70 -0.33 -2.21
CA GLN A 190 -7.87 -0.38 -1.36
C GLN A 190 -7.66 0.40 -0.06
N THR A 191 -8.70 1.09 0.37
CA THR A 191 -8.72 1.84 1.63
C THR A 191 -9.69 1.20 2.60
N TYR A 192 -9.20 0.94 3.81
CA TYR A 192 -9.98 0.43 4.92
C TYR A 192 -10.08 1.49 6.02
N VAL A 193 -11.25 1.59 6.63
CA VAL A 193 -11.54 2.55 7.68
C VAL A 193 -12.05 1.80 8.89
N CYS A 194 -11.41 1.97 10.03
CA CYS A 194 -11.95 1.56 11.32
C CYS A 194 -12.64 2.74 11.99
N LYS A 195 -13.84 2.55 12.50
CA LYS A 195 -14.53 3.48 13.41
C LYS A 195 -14.75 2.79 14.74
N ALA A 196 -14.72 3.55 15.82
CA ALA A 196 -14.96 3.02 17.16
C ALA A 196 -15.96 3.89 17.93
N THR A 197 -16.99 3.24 18.49
CA THR A 197 -17.87 3.87 19.47
C THR A 197 -17.36 3.61 20.87
N PHE A 198 -17.49 4.59 21.75
CA PHE A 198 -17.05 4.50 23.14
C PHE A 198 -18.08 5.05 24.11
N SER A 199 -18.25 4.39 25.26
CA SER A 199 -19.07 4.86 26.37
C SER A 199 -18.35 4.60 27.69
N PRO A 200 -17.99 5.62 28.47
CA PRO A 200 -17.28 5.44 29.74
C PRO A 200 -18.10 4.65 30.78
N THR A 201 -19.42 4.68 30.65
CA THR A 201 -20.36 4.01 31.56
C THR A 201 -20.80 2.61 31.10
N GLY A 202 -20.26 2.13 29.95
CA GLY A 202 -20.71 0.93 29.28
C GLY A 202 -21.82 1.20 28.23
N SER A 203 -22.18 0.17 27.49
CA SER A 203 -23.20 0.27 26.42
C SER A 203 -22.83 1.26 25.31
N PRO A 204 -21.69 1.06 24.60
CA PRO A 204 -21.33 1.87 23.46
C PRO A 204 -22.36 1.75 22.33
N ALA A 205 -22.51 2.80 21.53
CA ALA A 205 -23.50 2.84 20.44
C ALA A 205 -23.34 1.62 19.49
N ALA A 206 -24.46 1.12 18.99
CA ALA A 206 -24.51 -0.06 18.12
C ALA A 206 -24.00 0.22 16.71
N SER A 207 -23.91 1.51 16.31
CA SER A 207 -23.35 1.96 15.05
C SER A 207 -22.65 3.29 15.23
N PRO A 208 -21.52 3.53 14.54
CA PRO A 208 -20.78 4.77 14.67
C PRO A 208 -21.41 5.88 13.83
N THR A 209 -21.15 7.12 14.26
CA THR A 209 -21.48 8.36 13.53
C THR A 209 -20.19 8.98 12.98
N ASP A 210 -20.30 10.11 12.27
CA ASP A 210 -19.12 10.85 11.79
C ASP A 210 -18.39 11.61 12.92
N ALA A 211 -19.01 11.75 14.08
CA ALA A 211 -18.41 12.33 15.29
C ALA A 211 -17.52 11.32 16.04
N ASP A 212 -17.66 10.02 15.78
CA ASP A 212 -16.90 8.98 16.43
C ASP A 212 -15.47 8.90 15.90
N SER A 213 -14.58 8.32 16.73
CA SER A 213 -13.18 8.16 16.34
C SER A 213 -13.02 7.24 15.15
N SER A 214 -12.20 7.67 14.20
CA SER A 214 -11.90 6.89 13.01
C SER A 214 -10.40 6.87 12.72
N ALA A 215 -9.94 5.76 12.13
CA ALA A 215 -8.58 5.60 11.62
C ALA A 215 -8.63 4.88 10.28
N THR A 216 -7.71 5.24 9.40
CA THR A 216 -7.72 4.81 8.00
C THR A 216 -6.36 4.28 7.60
N THR A 217 -6.35 3.20 6.84
CA THR A 217 -5.17 2.70 6.14
C THR A 217 -5.50 2.44 4.68
N THR A 218 -4.55 2.73 3.81
CA THR A 218 -4.66 2.47 2.37
C THR A 218 -3.53 1.53 1.96
N ILE A 219 -3.88 0.43 1.35
CA ILE A 219 -2.92 -0.50 0.76
C ILE A 219 -2.85 -0.21 -0.73
N VAL A 220 -1.65 -0.12 -1.27
CA VAL A 220 -1.38 0.13 -2.69
C VAL A 220 -0.44 -0.95 -3.18
N ARG A 221 -0.87 -1.71 -4.19
CA ARG A 221 0.00 -2.65 -4.90
C ARG A 221 1.10 -1.88 -5.63
N ARG A 222 2.32 -2.34 -5.51
CA ARG A 222 3.46 -1.76 -6.22
C ARG A 222 4.49 -2.83 -6.52
N LEU A 223 4.72 -3.10 -7.79
CA LEU A 223 5.90 -3.84 -8.21
C LEU A 223 7.13 -2.91 -8.13
N PRO A 224 8.26 -3.40 -7.61
CA PRO A 224 9.52 -2.67 -7.71
C PRO A 224 9.97 -2.57 -9.18
N PRO A 225 10.88 -1.65 -9.51
CA PRO A 225 11.49 -1.59 -10.83
C PRO A 225 12.11 -2.94 -11.20
N PHE A 226 11.86 -3.38 -12.41
CA PHE A 226 12.39 -4.62 -12.95
C PHE A 226 12.91 -4.41 -14.38
N ASP A 227 13.78 -5.31 -14.77
CA ASP A 227 14.26 -5.45 -16.14
C ASP A 227 14.14 -6.92 -16.55
N TYR A 228 14.30 -7.22 -17.83
CA TYR A 228 14.18 -8.58 -18.32
C TYR A 228 15.15 -8.86 -19.45
N ASP A 229 15.47 -10.12 -19.65
CA ASP A 229 16.28 -10.61 -20.75
C ASP A 229 15.69 -11.89 -21.33
N ILE A 230 16.12 -12.23 -22.52
CA ILE A 230 15.70 -13.43 -23.25
C ILE A 230 16.84 -14.44 -23.25
N ILE A 231 16.57 -15.63 -22.77
CA ILE A 231 17.52 -16.75 -22.80
C ILE A 231 16.97 -17.89 -23.66
N ASN A 232 17.80 -18.90 -23.90
CA ASN A 232 17.46 -20.10 -24.69
C ASN A 232 17.14 -19.83 -26.15
N ILE A 233 17.67 -18.74 -26.71
CA ILE A 233 17.69 -18.55 -28.17
C ILE A 233 19.01 -19.12 -28.69
N PRO A 234 18.99 -20.21 -29.48
CA PRO A 234 20.20 -20.77 -30.01
C PRO A 234 20.80 -19.89 -31.12
N ASN A 235 22.12 -19.68 -31.10
CA ASN A 235 22.84 -18.96 -32.16
C ASN A 235 22.74 -19.64 -33.53
N ARG A 236 22.46 -20.95 -33.55
CA ARG A 236 22.24 -21.75 -34.75
C ARG A 236 21.13 -22.75 -34.48
N ILE A 237 20.22 -22.90 -35.40
CA ILE A 237 19.15 -23.89 -35.36
C ILE A 237 19.57 -25.07 -36.26
N ALA A 238 19.55 -26.27 -35.70
CA ALA A 238 19.89 -27.49 -36.44
C ALA A 238 18.86 -27.76 -37.53
N PRO A 239 19.28 -28.32 -38.69
CA PRO A 239 18.35 -28.76 -39.71
C PRO A 239 17.29 -29.68 -39.15
N GLY A 240 16.03 -29.48 -39.50
CA GLY A 240 14.89 -30.26 -38.98
C GLY A 240 14.27 -29.78 -37.66
N THR A 241 14.86 -28.80 -37.00
CA THR A 241 14.23 -28.16 -35.83
C THR A 241 13.02 -27.37 -36.28
N THR A 242 11.83 -27.68 -35.77
CA THR A 242 10.58 -27.01 -36.10
C THR A 242 10.13 -26.03 -35.00
N VAL A 243 10.59 -26.24 -33.77
CA VAL A 243 10.20 -25.46 -32.60
C VAL A 243 11.40 -24.99 -31.80
N VAL A 244 11.38 -23.74 -31.37
CA VAL A 244 12.32 -23.13 -30.43
C VAL A 244 11.53 -22.68 -29.21
N GLN A 245 12.11 -22.80 -28.03
CA GLN A 245 11.45 -22.40 -26.78
C GLN A 245 12.33 -21.40 -26.01
N PRO A 246 12.29 -20.13 -26.43
CA PRO A 246 12.95 -19.06 -25.70
C PRO A 246 12.31 -18.88 -24.32
N LYS A 247 13.03 -18.27 -23.41
CA LYS A 247 12.53 -18.00 -22.07
C LYS A 247 12.85 -16.56 -21.67
N VAL A 248 11.88 -15.87 -21.07
CA VAL A 248 12.10 -14.60 -20.40
C VAL A 248 12.61 -14.86 -19.00
N ILE A 249 13.64 -14.17 -18.60
CA ILE A 249 14.07 -14.03 -17.20
C ILE A 249 13.87 -12.59 -16.77
N VAL A 250 13.36 -12.42 -15.55
CA VAL A 250 13.09 -11.10 -14.96
C VAL A 250 14.00 -10.91 -13.77
N PHE A 251 14.56 -9.73 -13.64
CA PHE A 251 15.42 -9.38 -12.53
C PHE A 251 15.12 -8.00 -12.00
N GLY A 252 15.22 -7.89 -10.71
CA GLY A 252 15.12 -6.63 -9.96
C GLY A 252 16.46 -6.26 -9.35
N PRO A 253 16.49 -5.25 -8.48
CA PRO A 253 17.71 -4.80 -7.81
C PRO A 253 18.46 -5.86 -7.02
N LYS A 254 17.76 -6.92 -6.59
CA LYS A 254 18.30 -8.03 -5.79
C LYS A 254 18.69 -9.25 -6.62
N GLY A 255 18.50 -9.22 -7.93
CA GLY A 255 18.78 -10.33 -8.84
C GLY A 255 17.53 -10.91 -9.48
N ILE A 256 17.62 -12.21 -9.91
CA ILE A 256 16.52 -12.87 -10.64
C ILE A 256 15.31 -13.06 -9.71
N ILE A 257 14.13 -12.71 -10.25
CA ILE A 257 12.83 -12.87 -9.59
C ILE A 257 12.19 -14.15 -10.15
N SER A 258 12.24 -15.22 -9.39
CA SER A 258 11.81 -16.56 -9.84
C SER A 258 10.29 -16.69 -10.08
N ASN A 259 9.49 -15.89 -9.38
CA ASN A 259 8.02 -15.87 -9.46
C ASN A 259 7.46 -14.67 -10.23
N ALA A 260 8.31 -13.92 -10.97
CA ALA A 260 7.92 -12.69 -11.63
C ALA A 260 6.70 -12.84 -12.54
N MET A 261 6.60 -13.95 -13.25
CA MET A 261 5.51 -14.18 -14.22
C MET A 261 4.15 -14.48 -13.58
N GLN A 262 4.07 -14.58 -12.26
CA GLN A 262 2.79 -14.56 -11.57
C GLN A 262 2.11 -13.20 -11.70
N GLU A 263 2.89 -12.13 -11.69
CA GLU A 263 2.44 -10.74 -11.75
C GLU A 263 2.64 -10.09 -13.14
N LEU A 264 3.47 -10.70 -14.01
CA LEU A 264 3.81 -10.14 -15.32
C LEU A 264 3.23 -10.99 -16.45
N ARG A 265 2.97 -10.34 -17.58
CA ARG A 265 2.62 -10.95 -18.85
C ARG A 265 3.70 -10.69 -19.86
N ALA A 266 4.22 -11.73 -20.49
CA ALA A 266 5.11 -11.64 -21.62
C ALA A 266 4.35 -11.89 -22.93
N THR A 267 4.53 -11.02 -23.91
CA THR A 267 3.97 -11.13 -25.27
C THR A 267 5.11 -11.10 -26.28
N TRP A 268 5.19 -12.12 -27.12
CA TRP A 268 6.25 -12.30 -28.09
C TRP A 268 5.81 -11.84 -29.47
N TYR A 269 6.69 -11.17 -30.13
CA TYR A 269 6.45 -10.55 -31.42
C TYR A 269 7.48 -10.97 -32.46
N LYS A 270 7.03 -11.10 -33.69
CA LYS A 270 7.86 -11.13 -34.87
C LYS A 270 7.45 -9.98 -35.77
N ASP A 271 8.36 -9.06 -36.03
CA ASP A 271 8.10 -7.89 -36.92
C ASP A 271 6.77 -7.19 -36.55
N ASN A 272 6.53 -6.95 -35.25
CA ASN A 272 5.30 -6.38 -34.65
C ASN A 272 4.04 -7.27 -34.68
N THR A 273 4.15 -8.53 -35.15
CA THR A 273 3.03 -9.48 -35.10
C THR A 273 3.17 -10.37 -33.88
N VAL A 274 2.11 -10.53 -33.08
CA VAL A 274 2.11 -11.42 -31.94
C VAL A 274 2.21 -12.87 -32.40
N ILE A 275 3.23 -13.60 -31.90
CA ILE A 275 3.51 -15.01 -32.22
C ILE A 275 3.43 -15.94 -31.02
N GLY A 276 3.31 -15.40 -29.81
CA GLY A 276 3.19 -16.20 -28.61
C GLY A 276 3.01 -15.36 -27.35
N THR A 277 2.63 -16.02 -26.25
CA THR A 277 2.49 -15.42 -24.93
C THR A 277 3.06 -16.32 -23.87
N GLY A 278 3.39 -15.75 -22.71
CA GLY A 278 3.91 -16.46 -21.55
C GLY A 278 5.43 -16.46 -21.43
N GLU A 279 5.92 -17.01 -20.32
CA GLU A 279 7.34 -16.99 -19.96
C GLU A 279 8.24 -17.71 -20.98
N SER A 280 7.77 -18.85 -21.47
CA SER A 280 8.55 -19.71 -22.38
C SER A 280 7.64 -20.39 -23.42
N PRO A 281 7.15 -19.64 -24.42
CA PRO A 281 6.28 -20.20 -25.45
C PRO A 281 7.03 -21.12 -26.40
N LYS A 282 6.30 -22.07 -27.00
CA LYS A 282 6.80 -22.85 -28.13
C LYS A 282 6.59 -22.03 -29.41
N LEU A 283 7.67 -21.48 -29.96
CA LEU A 283 7.65 -20.70 -31.20
C LEU A 283 8.11 -21.53 -32.38
N SER A 284 7.62 -21.23 -33.56
CA SER A 284 8.15 -21.80 -34.80
C SER A 284 9.60 -21.40 -34.99
N ALA A 285 10.45 -22.33 -35.37
CA ALA A 285 11.86 -22.03 -35.67
C ALA A 285 12.00 -20.97 -36.81
N VAL A 286 11.06 -20.93 -37.76
CA VAL A 286 11.02 -19.93 -38.81
C VAL A 286 10.75 -18.53 -38.22
N ASP A 287 9.88 -18.42 -37.24
CA ASP A 287 9.57 -17.13 -36.60
C ASP A 287 10.76 -16.58 -35.81
N VAL A 288 11.60 -17.45 -35.26
CA VAL A 288 12.80 -17.04 -34.50
C VAL A 288 13.97 -16.68 -35.42
N THR A 289 14.04 -17.24 -36.63
CA THR A 289 15.20 -17.09 -37.53
C THR A 289 14.99 -16.08 -38.66
N SER A 290 13.75 -15.71 -38.97
CA SER A 290 13.43 -14.82 -40.08
C SER A 290 12.69 -13.59 -39.58
N GLY A 291 13.38 -12.48 -39.35
CA GLY A 291 12.82 -11.23 -38.87
C GLY A 291 13.31 -10.82 -37.48
N LEU A 292 12.73 -9.78 -36.94
CA LEU A 292 13.06 -9.26 -35.62
C LEU A 292 12.15 -9.92 -34.56
N LEU A 293 12.77 -10.74 -33.70
CA LEU A 293 12.09 -11.30 -32.52
C LEU A 293 12.16 -10.28 -31.36
N GLY A 294 11.02 -9.97 -30.80
CA GLY A 294 10.90 -9.13 -29.62
C GLY A 294 10.01 -9.75 -28.57
N VAL A 295 10.15 -9.30 -27.33
CA VAL A 295 9.23 -9.59 -26.24
C VAL A 295 8.90 -8.32 -25.50
N GLU A 296 7.64 -8.16 -25.14
CA GLU A 296 7.15 -7.13 -24.24
C GLU A 296 6.74 -7.79 -22.93
N VAL A 297 7.23 -7.26 -21.80
CA VAL A 297 6.91 -7.75 -20.48
C VAL A 297 6.24 -6.62 -19.71
N VAL A 298 4.99 -6.83 -19.34
CA VAL A 298 4.17 -5.80 -18.67
C VAL A 298 3.53 -6.35 -17.41
N ASP A 299 3.30 -5.47 -16.44
CA ASP A 299 2.52 -5.76 -15.24
C ASP A 299 1.08 -6.15 -15.64
N LYS A 300 0.58 -7.28 -15.12
CA LYS A 300 -0.82 -7.70 -15.32
C LYS A 300 -1.81 -6.83 -14.55
N GLY A 301 -1.33 -6.13 -13.51
CA GLY A 301 -2.18 -5.55 -12.49
C GLY A 301 -2.83 -6.60 -11.58
N ASN A 302 -3.49 -6.14 -10.54
CA ASN A 302 -4.22 -7.00 -9.61
C ASN A 302 -5.72 -7.08 -9.94
N TYR A 303 -6.06 -7.17 -11.22
CA TYR A 303 -7.45 -7.32 -11.66
C TYR A 303 -7.84 -8.79 -11.66
N LYS A 304 -8.97 -9.09 -11.01
CA LYS A 304 -9.57 -10.42 -11.00
C LYS A 304 -10.81 -10.40 -11.89
N LEU A 305 -10.92 -11.38 -12.78
CA LEU A 305 -12.10 -11.54 -13.59
C LEU A 305 -13.11 -12.40 -12.83
N LEU A 306 -14.30 -11.88 -12.65
CA LEU A 306 -15.41 -12.68 -12.14
C LEU A 306 -15.91 -13.64 -13.21
N ALA A 307 -16.12 -14.90 -12.84
CA ALA A 307 -16.80 -15.84 -13.71
C ALA A 307 -18.29 -15.49 -13.74
N VAL A 308 -18.84 -15.24 -14.93
CA VAL A 308 -20.25 -14.90 -15.12
C VAL A 308 -20.89 -15.88 -16.10
N THR A 309 -22.14 -16.25 -15.84
CA THR A 309 -23.01 -16.95 -16.80
C THR A 309 -24.38 -16.27 -16.78
N ASP A 310 -24.98 -16.02 -17.95
CA ASP A 310 -26.24 -15.36 -18.11
C ASP A 310 -26.40 -14.08 -17.27
N GLU A 311 -25.37 -13.24 -17.26
CA GLU A 311 -25.26 -12.00 -16.46
C GLU A 311 -25.26 -12.21 -14.94
N LYS A 312 -25.09 -13.44 -14.47
CA LYS A 312 -24.99 -13.75 -13.05
C LYS A 312 -23.58 -14.18 -12.69
N ILE A 313 -23.12 -13.73 -11.53
CA ILE A 313 -21.82 -14.15 -10.98
C ILE A 313 -21.94 -15.62 -10.58
N ILE A 314 -21.00 -16.44 -11.05
CA ILE A 314 -20.91 -17.83 -10.64
C ILE A 314 -20.34 -17.87 -9.22
N THR A 315 -21.06 -18.49 -8.31
CA THR A 315 -20.62 -18.65 -6.92
C THR A 315 -20.35 -20.12 -6.61
N THR A 316 -19.50 -20.35 -5.62
CA THR A 316 -19.32 -21.65 -4.97
C THR A 316 -20.55 -22.01 -4.13
N ASN A 317 -20.67 -23.27 -3.66
CA ASN A 317 -21.78 -23.72 -2.84
C ASN A 317 -21.93 -22.98 -1.50
N ASP A 318 -20.87 -22.33 -1.03
CA ASP A 318 -20.83 -21.49 0.16
C ASP A 318 -21.04 -19.99 -0.15
N GLY A 319 -21.46 -19.67 -1.38
CA GLY A 319 -21.84 -18.31 -1.79
C GLY A 319 -20.69 -17.40 -2.22
N LYS A 320 -19.45 -17.89 -2.29
CA LYS A 320 -18.30 -17.08 -2.73
C LYS A 320 -18.23 -17.00 -4.26
N ALA A 321 -18.01 -15.82 -4.79
CA ALA A 321 -17.85 -15.63 -6.23
C ALA A 321 -16.60 -16.37 -6.75
N ILE A 322 -16.72 -16.99 -7.91
CA ILE A 322 -15.60 -17.63 -8.60
C ILE A 322 -14.86 -16.55 -9.41
N ILE A 323 -13.59 -16.41 -9.17
CA ILE A 323 -12.72 -15.50 -9.91
C ILE A 323 -11.68 -16.29 -10.69
N THR A 324 -11.23 -15.74 -11.80
CA THR A 324 -10.12 -16.27 -12.60
C THR A 324 -8.95 -15.31 -12.56
N LYS A 325 -7.73 -15.85 -12.43
CA LYS A 325 -6.48 -15.08 -12.58
C LYS A 325 -6.09 -14.93 -14.04
#